data_bb05b8dfd560e61d27e4a40b1e265fce
#
_entry.id   bb05b8dfd560e61d27e4a40b1e265fce
#
_cell.length_a   1.000
_cell.length_b   1.000
_cell.length_c   1.000
_cell.angle_alpha   90.00
_cell.angle_beta   90.00
_cell.angle_gamma   90.00
#
_symmetry.space_group_name_H-M   'P 1'
#
loop_
_entity.id
_entity.type
_entity.pdbx_description
1 polymer ?
#
loop_
_entity_poly.entity_id
_entity_poly.type
_entity_poly.pdbx_seq_one_letter_code
_entity_poly.pdbx_strand_id
1 'polypeptide(L)'
;SRLATIPGDPGERCFVLFTDDVFWKIFNFDFVSGSPYTKEEVQSGIKKVVIAESLARRLYGTSDAAGKTIMISYKPYTVSGVVKDVSTIAKASYSEVWVSYSAQPFPDDTWAESITGWYQAIILAHSPADFDAIRQEMDRQLVRYNSSLADYKLTLYDQPDTHLDWEIKGLGAMGPDKTKTILQYLLVIVILLLVPA
;
A
#
# COMPACT_ATOMS: atom_id res chain seq x y z
N SER A 1 3.12 12.59 3.03
CA SER A 1 2.03 12.90 3.98
C SER A 1 1.11 13.98 3.42
N ARG A 2 -0.16 13.96 3.80
CA ARG A 2 -1.18 14.94 3.43
C ARG A 2 -1.86 15.49 4.68
N LEU A 3 -2.54 16.63 4.56
CA LEU A 3 -3.33 17.18 5.64
C LEU A 3 -4.69 16.47 5.69
N ALA A 4 -5.04 15.93 6.86
CA ALA A 4 -6.36 15.42 7.19
C ALA A 4 -7.01 16.33 8.25
N THR A 5 -8.26 16.72 8.06
CA THR A 5 -8.99 17.57 8.98
C THR A 5 -10.49 17.31 8.92
N ILE A 6 -11.21 17.77 9.92
CA ILE A 6 -12.67 17.92 9.90
C ILE A 6 -13.02 19.40 9.81
N PRO A 7 -14.23 19.78 9.35
CA PRO A 7 -14.65 21.19 9.30
C PRO A 7 -14.51 21.87 10.66
N GLY A 8 -13.73 22.97 10.70
CA GLY A 8 -13.49 23.74 11.93
C GLY A 8 -12.26 23.35 12.75
N ASP A 9 -11.49 22.36 12.32
CA ASP A 9 -10.25 21.91 12.97
C ASP A 9 -9.03 22.30 12.14
N PRO A 10 -7.88 22.69 12.73
CA PRO A 10 -6.66 23.01 12.00
C PRO A 10 -6.08 21.83 11.22
N GLY A 11 -6.46 20.60 11.58
CA GLY A 11 -6.04 19.38 10.93
C GLY A 11 -4.65 18.88 11.33
N GLU A 12 -4.37 17.66 10.95
CA GLU A 12 -3.09 16.98 11.21
C GLU A 12 -2.49 16.42 9.92
N ARG A 13 -1.18 16.27 9.91
CA ARG A 13 -0.49 15.57 8.83
C ARG A 13 -0.63 14.07 9.03
N CYS A 14 -1.09 13.38 8.02
CA CYS A 14 -1.23 11.93 8.02
C CYS A 14 -0.57 11.28 6.80
N PHE A 15 -0.28 10.01 6.90
CA PHE A 15 0.10 9.20 5.75
C PHE A 15 -1.15 8.84 4.95
N VAL A 16 -1.08 9.00 3.63
CA VAL A 16 -2.17 8.70 2.70
C VAL A 16 -1.67 7.74 1.65
N LEU A 17 -2.37 6.63 1.49
CA LEU A 17 -2.15 5.63 0.45
C LEU A 17 -3.35 5.64 -0.50
N PHE A 18 -3.10 5.58 -1.80
CA PHE A 18 -4.14 5.42 -2.81
C PHE A 18 -4.23 3.96 -3.20
N THR A 19 -5.43 3.38 -3.11
CA THR A 19 -5.65 1.96 -3.32
C THR A 19 -6.90 1.70 -4.17
N ASP A 20 -7.01 0.49 -4.69
CA ASP A 20 -8.22 -0.03 -5.33
C ASP A 20 -9.04 -0.92 -4.37
N ASP A 21 -10.09 -1.55 -4.88
CA ASP A 21 -10.92 -2.49 -4.11
C ASP A 21 -10.20 -3.83 -3.87
N VAL A 22 -9.25 -4.20 -4.73
CA VAL A 22 -8.51 -5.47 -4.62
C VAL A 22 -7.55 -5.45 -3.45
N PHE A 23 -7.01 -4.28 -3.12
CA PHE A 23 -6.13 -4.07 -1.96
C PHE A 23 -6.72 -4.67 -0.67
N TRP A 24 -8.01 -4.48 -0.43
CA TRP A 24 -8.72 -4.98 0.76
C TRP A 24 -8.91 -6.50 0.78
N LYS A 25 -8.80 -7.15 -0.40
CA LYS A 25 -8.84 -8.61 -0.53
C LYS A 25 -7.47 -9.24 -0.33
N ILE A 26 -6.40 -8.50 -0.66
CA ILE A 26 -5.01 -8.94 -0.50
C ILE A 26 -4.57 -8.80 0.95
N PHE A 27 -4.85 -7.65 1.55
CA PHE A 27 -4.51 -7.36 2.94
C PHE A 27 -5.76 -7.51 3.82
N ASN A 28 -5.69 -8.42 4.77
CA ASN A 28 -6.80 -8.72 5.67
C ASN A 28 -6.83 -7.71 6.84
N PHE A 29 -7.58 -6.62 6.68
CA PHE A 29 -7.73 -5.60 7.71
C PHE A 29 -8.89 -5.92 8.67
N ASP A 30 -8.68 -5.64 9.96
CA ASP A 30 -9.73 -5.69 10.98
C ASP A 30 -10.54 -4.38 10.95
N PHE A 31 -11.76 -4.42 10.42
CA PHE A 31 -12.66 -3.27 10.44
C PHE A 31 -13.32 -3.11 11.82
N VAL A 32 -13.22 -1.91 12.37
CA VAL A 32 -13.85 -1.52 13.64
C VAL A 32 -15.24 -0.94 13.40
N SER A 33 -15.42 -0.23 12.27
CA SER A 33 -16.67 0.40 11.86
C SER A 33 -16.74 0.46 10.34
N GLY A 34 -17.94 0.31 9.77
CA GLY A 34 -18.13 0.38 8.31
C GLY A 34 -17.48 -0.77 7.53
N SER A 35 -17.11 -0.48 6.28
CA SER A 35 -16.53 -1.45 5.34
C SER A 35 -15.58 -0.76 4.33
N PRO A 36 -14.74 -1.53 3.62
CA PRO A 36 -13.97 -0.95 2.51
C PRO A 36 -14.89 -0.45 1.40
N TYR A 37 -14.37 0.43 0.54
CA TYR A 37 -15.07 0.81 -0.69
C TYR A 37 -15.08 -0.35 -1.69
N THR A 38 -16.17 -0.44 -2.46
CA THR A 38 -16.38 -1.52 -3.42
C THR A 38 -15.78 -1.20 -4.78
N LYS A 39 -15.74 -2.21 -5.66
CA LYS A 39 -15.29 -2.04 -7.05
C LYS A 39 -16.13 -1.00 -7.81
N GLU A 40 -17.46 -1.03 -7.62
CA GLU A 40 -18.40 -0.10 -8.26
C GLU A 40 -18.16 1.34 -7.77
N GLU A 41 -17.87 1.50 -6.48
CA GLU A 41 -17.55 2.81 -5.89
C GLU A 41 -16.21 3.35 -6.40
N VAL A 42 -15.20 2.47 -6.54
CA VAL A 42 -13.93 2.84 -7.18
C VAL A 42 -14.17 3.26 -8.62
N GLN A 43 -14.91 2.47 -9.41
CA GLN A 43 -15.18 2.78 -10.83
C GLN A 43 -15.98 4.07 -11.04
N SER A 44 -16.90 4.39 -10.13
CA SER A 44 -17.71 5.61 -10.19
C SER A 44 -16.99 6.88 -9.74
N GLY A 45 -15.75 6.75 -9.21
CA GLY A 45 -14.99 7.90 -8.71
C GLY A 45 -15.55 8.55 -7.46
N ILE A 46 -16.40 7.85 -6.71
CA ILE A 46 -16.96 8.35 -5.45
C ILE A 46 -15.83 8.58 -4.44
N LYS A 47 -15.82 9.77 -3.83
CA LYS A 47 -14.80 10.18 -2.86
C LYS A 47 -15.00 9.50 -1.51
N LYS A 48 -14.56 8.25 -1.41
CA LYS A 48 -14.57 7.47 -0.18
C LYS A 48 -13.15 7.21 0.32
N VAL A 49 -13.04 7.09 1.65
CA VAL A 49 -11.78 6.76 2.33
C VAL A 49 -12.04 5.75 3.44
N VAL A 50 -11.03 4.95 3.72
CA VAL A 50 -10.91 4.19 4.97
C VAL A 50 -9.87 4.88 5.83
N ILE A 51 -10.07 4.95 7.13
CA ILE A 51 -9.12 5.60 8.06
C ILE A 51 -8.73 4.66 9.20
N ALA A 52 -7.54 4.89 9.76
CA ALA A 52 -7.06 4.19 10.93
C ALA A 52 -7.86 4.56 12.18
N GLU A 53 -8.00 3.62 13.12
CA GLU A 53 -8.75 3.82 14.37
C GLU A 53 -8.17 4.98 15.19
N SER A 54 -6.86 5.07 15.30
CA SER A 54 -6.20 6.16 16.01
C SER A 54 -6.52 7.52 15.40
N LEU A 55 -6.54 7.64 14.07
CA LEU A 55 -6.92 8.86 13.38
C LEU A 55 -8.40 9.20 13.60
N ALA A 56 -9.29 8.19 13.54
CA ALA A 56 -10.72 8.40 13.83
C ALA A 56 -10.93 8.95 15.25
N ARG A 57 -10.24 8.39 16.24
CA ARG A 57 -10.30 8.87 17.63
C ARG A 57 -9.75 10.30 17.79
N ARG A 58 -8.66 10.65 17.11
CA ARG A 58 -8.08 11.99 17.15
C ARG A 58 -9.04 13.03 16.54
N LEU A 59 -9.61 12.74 15.37
CA LEU A 59 -10.45 13.68 14.65
C LEU A 59 -11.89 13.76 15.17
N TYR A 60 -12.47 12.64 15.61
CA TYR A 60 -13.91 12.58 15.94
C TYR A 60 -14.17 12.21 17.41
N GLY A 61 -13.15 11.91 18.19
CA GLY A 61 -13.30 11.42 19.57
C GLY A 61 -13.87 10.02 19.70
N THR A 62 -14.04 9.30 18.59
CA THR A 62 -14.63 7.95 18.53
C THR A 62 -14.05 7.15 17.38
N SER A 63 -14.07 5.81 17.52
CA SER A 63 -13.75 4.89 16.42
C SER A 63 -14.96 4.65 15.48
N ASP A 64 -16.17 5.01 15.89
CA ASP A 64 -17.35 4.92 15.02
C ASP A 64 -17.47 6.20 14.17
N ALA A 65 -16.70 6.21 13.09
CA ALA A 65 -16.62 7.36 12.16
C ALA A 65 -17.14 7.04 10.75
N ALA A 66 -17.64 5.83 10.49
CA ALA A 66 -18.23 5.51 9.19
C ALA A 66 -19.41 6.46 8.86
N GLY A 67 -19.46 6.93 7.62
CA GLY A 67 -20.43 7.92 7.15
C GLY A 67 -20.07 9.38 7.43
N LYS A 68 -19.09 9.67 8.29
CA LYS A 68 -18.65 11.03 8.58
C LYS A 68 -17.82 11.62 7.44
N THR A 69 -17.76 12.95 7.39
CA THR A 69 -16.95 13.68 6.38
C THR A 69 -15.57 13.99 6.92
N ILE A 70 -14.54 13.69 6.14
CA ILE A 70 -13.14 14.08 6.37
C ILE A 70 -12.64 14.91 5.20
N MET A 71 -11.81 15.90 5.48
CA MET A 71 -11.16 16.71 4.45
C MET A 71 -9.72 16.19 4.24
N ILE A 72 -9.38 15.74 3.04
CA ILE A 72 -8.00 15.37 2.69
C ILE A 72 -7.47 16.39 1.68
N SER A 73 -6.43 17.12 2.06
CA SER A 73 -5.89 18.22 1.25
C SER A 73 -7.00 19.19 0.77
N TYR A 74 -7.86 19.59 1.70
CA TYR A 74 -8.99 20.53 1.47
C TYR A 74 -10.10 19.99 0.55
N LYS A 75 -10.10 18.70 0.23
CA LYS A 75 -11.18 18.06 -0.53
C LYS A 75 -12.01 17.17 0.39
N PRO A 76 -13.36 17.21 0.31
CA PRO A 76 -14.22 16.37 1.14
C PRO A 76 -14.26 14.93 0.64
N TYR A 77 -14.21 14.01 1.60
CA TYR A 77 -14.38 12.56 1.40
C TYR A 77 -15.35 12.04 2.46
N THR A 78 -16.03 10.94 2.15
CA THR A 78 -16.84 10.21 3.12
C THR A 78 -16.03 9.04 3.66
N VAL A 79 -15.96 8.89 4.98
CA VAL A 79 -15.36 7.72 5.63
C VAL A 79 -16.25 6.51 5.36
N SER A 80 -15.78 5.53 4.60
CA SER A 80 -16.49 4.28 4.36
C SER A 80 -16.29 3.27 5.48
N GLY A 81 -15.11 3.27 6.10
CA GLY A 81 -14.79 2.39 7.19
C GLY A 81 -13.61 2.87 8.04
N VAL A 82 -13.52 2.30 9.20
CA VAL A 82 -12.43 2.48 10.17
C VAL A 82 -11.79 1.12 10.42
N VAL A 83 -10.47 1.03 10.29
CA VAL A 83 -9.70 -0.18 10.54
C VAL A 83 -8.79 -0.02 11.75
N LYS A 84 -8.45 -1.11 12.42
CA LYS A 84 -7.40 -1.10 13.45
C LYS A 84 -6.09 -0.56 12.87
N ASP A 85 -5.29 0.06 13.74
CA ASP A 85 -4.00 0.59 13.33
C ASP A 85 -3.09 -0.50 12.76
N VAL A 86 -2.43 -0.19 11.66
CA VAL A 86 -1.46 -1.06 11.00
C VAL A 86 -0.07 -0.72 11.49
N SER A 87 0.78 -1.74 11.63
CA SER A 87 2.17 -1.53 12.01
C SER A 87 2.92 -0.70 10.97
N THR A 88 3.71 0.28 11.41
CA THR A 88 4.58 1.09 10.55
C THR A 88 5.67 0.29 9.83
N ILE A 89 5.91 -0.95 10.27
CA ILE A 89 6.86 -1.87 9.63
C ILE A 89 6.25 -2.48 8.36
N ALA A 90 4.93 -2.64 8.30
CA ALA A 90 4.21 -3.20 7.15
C ALA A 90 4.06 -2.15 6.03
N LYS A 91 5.15 -1.78 5.38
CA LYS A 91 5.22 -0.63 4.44
C LYS A 91 4.26 -0.73 3.26
N ALA A 92 3.97 -1.94 2.78
CA ALA A 92 3.06 -2.15 1.66
C ALA A 92 1.61 -1.79 2.01
N SER A 93 1.22 -1.96 3.27
CA SER A 93 -0.15 -1.76 3.73
C SER A 93 -0.32 -0.60 4.70
N TYR A 94 0.77 -0.10 5.30
CA TYR A 94 0.71 0.97 6.28
C TYR A 94 0.23 2.29 5.70
N SER A 95 -0.80 2.84 6.31
CA SER A 95 -1.26 4.22 6.15
C SER A 95 -2.12 4.62 7.34
N GLU A 96 -2.46 5.90 7.45
CA GLU A 96 -3.51 6.40 8.36
C GLU A 96 -4.80 6.67 7.60
N VAL A 97 -4.70 6.89 6.27
CA VAL A 97 -5.83 7.12 5.38
C VAL A 97 -5.61 6.36 4.08
N TRP A 98 -6.56 5.54 3.69
CA TRP A 98 -6.58 4.87 2.38
C TRP A 98 -7.68 5.50 1.52
N VAL A 99 -7.29 6.07 0.40
CA VAL A 99 -8.18 6.78 -0.54
C VAL A 99 -8.36 5.93 -1.79
N SER A 100 -9.58 5.84 -2.30
CA SER A 100 -9.80 5.25 -3.63
C SER A 100 -8.99 6.04 -4.67
N TYR A 101 -8.15 5.35 -5.46
CA TYR A 101 -7.27 5.99 -6.43
C TYR A 101 -8.06 6.78 -7.49
N SER A 102 -9.25 6.32 -7.85
CA SER A 102 -10.13 6.97 -8.83
C SER A 102 -10.77 8.29 -8.33
N ALA A 103 -10.77 8.49 -7.01
CA ALA A 103 -11.29 9.74 -6.41
C ALA A 103 -10.34 10.94 -6.58
N GLN A 104 -9.13 10.70 -7.07
CA GLN A 104 -8.17 11.74 -7.40
C GLN A 104 -8.00 11.81 -8.92
N PRO A 105 -8.26 12.95 -9.56
CA PRO A 105 -7.86 13.11 -10.95
C PRO A 105 -6.33 13.04 -11.00
N PHE A 106 -5.81 12.06 -11.74
CA PHE A 106 -4.41 12.06 -12.10
C PHE A 106 -4.16 13.27 -13.00
N PRO A 107 -3.16 14.10 -12.72
CA PRO A 107 -2.81 15.16 -13.63
C PRO A 107 -2.26 14.50 -14.89
N ASP A 108 -3.04 14.57 -15.97
CA ASP A 108 -2.69 14.12 -17.32
C ASP A 108 -2.10 12.70 -17.47
N ASP A 109 -2.00 12.21 -18.69
CA ASP A 109 -1.49 10.86 -19.01
C ASP A 109 0.03 10.71 -18.81
N THR A 110 0.72 11.76 -18.40
CA THR A 110 2.19 11.77 -18.22
C THR A 110 2.67 10.85 -17.10
N TRP A 111 1.78 10.48 -16.16
CA TRP A 111 2.13 9.49 -15.12
C TRP A 111 2.44 8.10 -15.69
N ALA A 112 1.79 7.72 -16.81
CA ALA A 112 2.00 6.45 -17.48
C ALA A 112 3.40 6.39 -18.13
N GLU A 113 3.99 7.55 -18.44
CA GLU A 113 5.33 7.69 -19.01
C GLU A 113 6.41 7.78 -17.95
N SER A 114 6.02 7.92 -16.66
CA SER A 114 6.98 8.03 -15.57
C SER A 114 7.61 6.68 -15.23
N ILE A 115 8.86 6.51 -15.58
CA ILE A 115 9.70 5.33 -15.30
C ILE A 115 10.02 5.22 -13.79
N THR A 116 9.83 6.28 -13.01
CA THR A 116 10.25 6.37 -11.61
C THR A 116 9.27 5.78 -10.61
N GLY A 117 8.17 5.20 -11.09
CA GLY A 117 7.30 4.31 -10.30
C GLY A 117 6.65 4.93 -9.07
N TRP A 118 5.69 5.84 -9.29
CA TRP A 118 4.77 6.28 -8.23
C TRP A 118 3.73 5.22 -7.85
N TYR A 119 3.68 4.12 -8.60
CA TYR A 119 2.67 3.08 -8.47
C TYR A 119 3.34 1.75 -8.16
N GLN A 120 2.70 0.98 -7.31
CA GLN A 120 3.07 -0.38 -6.96
C GLN A 120 1.92 -1.31 -7.33
N ALA A 121 2.22 -2.33 -8.12
CA ALA A 121 1.29 -3.43 -8.37
C ALA A 121 1.55 -4.55 -7.35
N ILE A 122 0.50 -5.02 -6.70
CA ILE A 122 0.56 -6.12 -5.74
C ILE A 122 -0.28 -7.27 -6.29
N ILE A 123 0.31 -8.45 -6.37
CA ILE A 123 -0.31 -9.64 -6.93
C ILE A 123 -0.46 -10.68 -5.83
N LEU A 124 -1.68 -11.15 -5.59
CA LEU A 124 -1.93 -12.29 -4.72
C LEU A 124 -1.79 -13.59 -5.54
N ALA A 125 -0.69 -14.30 -5.34
CA ALA A 125 -0.49 -15.62 -5.92
C ALA A 125 -1.30 -16.68 -5.14
N HIS A 126 -1.79 -17.72 -5.79
CA HIS A 126 -2.48 -18.83 -5.13
C HIS A 126 -1.50 -19.70 -4.33
N SER A 127 -0.27 -19.80 -4.83
CA SER A 127 0.79 -20.57 -4.19
C SER A 127 2.19 -20.03 -4.55
N PRO A 128 3.22 -20.35 -3.78
CA PRO A 128 4.60 -20.04 -4.15
C PRO A 128 5.04 -20.59 -5.52
N ALA A 129 4.39 -21.66 -5.98
CA ALA A 129 4.70 -22.26 -7.29
C ALA A 129 4.31 -21.36 -8.48
N ASP A 130 3.40 -20.40 -8.27
CA ASP A 130 2.96 -19.46 -9.32
C ASP A 130 3.99 -18.35 -9.60
N PHE A 131 5.00 -18.20 -8.73
CA PHE A 131 5.94 -17.09 -8.83
C PHE A 131 6.73 -17.10 -10.15
N ASP A 132 7.16 -18.24 -10.61
CA ASP A 132 7.89 -18.37 -11.88
C ASP A 132 6.99 -18.03 -13.09
N ALA A 133 5.71 -18.42 -13.03
CA ALA A 133 4.74 -18.07 -14.08
C ALA A 133 4.45 -16.57 -14.11
N ILE A 134 4.33 -15.93 -12.93
CA ILE A 134 4.17 -14.49 -12.81
C ILE A 134 5.39 -13.76 -13.38
N ARG A 135 6.60 -14.20 -13.05
CA ARG A 135 7.85 -13.65 -13.59
C ARG A 135 7.92 -13.75 -15.11
N GLN A 136 7.62 -14.92 -15.65
CA GLN A 136 7.61 -15.12 -17.10
C GLN A 136 6.57 -14.23 -17.81
N GLU A 137 5.41 -14.02 -17.20
CA GLU A 137 4.40 -13.12 -17.76
C GLU A 137 4.85 -11.67 -17.72
N MET A 138 5.48 -11.23 -16.63
CA MET A 138 6.07 -9.88 -16.54
C MET A 138 7.14 -9.67 -17.62
N ASP A 139 8.03 -10.64 -17.84
CA ASP A 139 9.05 -10.58 -18.88
C ASP A 139 8.41 -10.45 -20.27
N ARG A 140 7.35 -11.23 -20.55
CA ARG A 140 6.60 -11.11 -21.81
C ARG A 140 5.98 -9.74 -22.00
N GLN A 141 5.37 -9.19 -20.97
CA GLN A 141 4.77 -7.86 -21.02
C GLN A 141 5.85 -6.77 -21.18
N LEU A 142 7.00 -6.91 -20.53
CA LEU A 142 8.13 -6.00 -20.68
C LEU A 142 8.66 -6.00 -22.12
N VAL A 143 8.80 -7.17 -22.75
CA VAL A 143 9.21 -7.28 -24.16
C VAL A 143 8.20 -6.57 -25.07
N ARG A 144 6.89 -6.81 -24.85
CA ARG A 144 5.82 -6.15 -25.61
C ARG A 144 5.86 -4.64 -25.43
N TYR A 145 5.99 -4.15 -24.20
CA TYR A 145 6.08 -2.73 -23.91
C TYR A 145 7.32 -2.11 -24.55
N ASN A 146 8.46 -2.73 -24.41
CA ASN A 146 9.71 -2.25 -25.02
C ASN A 146 9.66 -2.22 -26.55
N SER A 147 8.83 -3.04 -27.20
CA SER A 147 8.64 -3.00 -28.66
C SER A 147 7.85 -1.78 -29.13
N SER A 148 7.09 -1.14 -28.24
CA SER A 148 6.34 0.09 -28.53
C SER A 148 7.15 1.37 -28.23
N LEU A 149 8.31 1.26 -27.59
CA LEU A 149 9.17 2.40 -27.25
C LEU A 149 10.19 2.65 -28.34
N ALA A 150 10.32 3.91 -28.77
CA ALA A 150 11.26 4.32 -29.84
C ALA A 150 12.67 4.61 -29.31
N ASP A 151 12.78 5.37 -28.22
CA ASP A 151 14.02 6.01 -27.82
C ASP A 151 14.76 5.35 -26.65
N TYR A 152 14.07 4.50 -25.87
CA TYR A 152 14.65 3.83 -24.73
C TYR A 152 14.00 2.45 -24.50
N LYS A 153 14.62 1.65 -23.67
CA LYS A 153 14.07 0.37 -23.22
C LYS A 153 14.08 0.29 -21.71
N LEU A 154 13.02 -0.25 -21.14
CA LEU A 154 12.94 -0.55 -19.71
C LEU A 154 13.61 -1.88 -19.42
N THR A 155 14.31 -1.93 -18.29
CA THR A 155 14.81 -3.17 -17.70
C THR A 155 14.32 -3.24 -16.26
N LEU A 156 13.71 -4.35 -15.91
CA LEU A 156 13.31 -4.63 -14.53
C LEU A 156 14.45 -5.36 -13.83
N TYR A 157 14.91 -4.81 -12.71
CA TYR A 157 15.92 -5.45 -11.87
C TYR A 157 15.24 -6.11 -10.68
N ASP A 158 15.48 -7.41 -10.50
CA ASP A 158 14.98 -8.20 -9.36
C ASP A 158 13.44 -8.09 -9.14
N GLN A 159 12.66 -7.95 -10.21
CA GLN A 159 11.22 -7.92 -10.16
C GLN A 159 10.62 -9.18 -10.82
N PRO A 160 9.47 -9.67 -10.34
CA PRO A 160 8.72 -9.24 -9.15
C PRO A 160 9.43 -9.68 -7.86
N ASP A 161 9.32 -8.87 -6.82
CA ASP A 161 9.75 -9.24 -5.48
C ASP A 161 8.67 -10.07 -4.76
N THR A 162 9.08 -10.98 -3.87
CA THR A 162 8.14 -11.46 -2.85
C THR A 162 7.83 -10.32 -1.88
N HIS A 163 6.68 -10.40 -1.20
CA HIS A 163 6.33 -9.39 -0.18
C HIS A 163 7.42 -9.23 0.87
N LEU A 164 7.98 -10.34 1.34
CA LEU A 164 9.07 -10.33 2.33
C LEU A 164 10.34 -9.65 1.77
N ASP A 165 10.74 -9.97 0.53
CA ASP A 165 11.92 -9.36 -0.08
C ASP A 165 11.75 -7.84 -0.24
N TRP A 166 10.56 -7.41 -0.63
CA TRP A 166 10.24 -5.99 -0.77
C TRP A 166 10.29 -5.24 0.56
N GLU A 167 9.72 -5.80 1.64
CA GLU A 167 9.78 -5.22 2.98
C GLU A 167 11.23 -5.13 3.48
N ILE A 168 12.03 -6.18 3.25
CA ILE A 168 13.44 -6.21 3.63
C ILE A 168 14.26 -5.17 2.86
N LYS A 169 14.07 -5.04 1.55
CA LYS A 169 14.73 -4.01 0.72
C LYS A 169 14.41 -2.61 1.23
N GLY A 170 13.21 -2.40 1.74
CA GLY A 170 12.78 -1.13 2.33
C GLY A 170 13.35 -0.81 3.71
N LEU A 171 13.90 -1.76 4.44
CA LEU A 171 14.42 -1.57 5.80
C LEU A 171 15.84 -1.01 5.85
N GLY A 172 16.60 -0.99 4.76
CA GLY A 172 17.95 -0.45 4.81
C GLY A 172 18.72 -0.45 3.49
N ALA A 173 19.85 0.23 3.51
CA ALA A 173 20.80 0.33 2.39
C ALA A 173 21.58 -0.98 2.10
N MET A 174 21.31 -2.05 2.85
CA MET A 174 21.90 -3.36 2.60
C MET A 174 21.03 -4.13 1.62
N GLY A 175 21.64 -4.69 0.58
CA GLY A 175 20.94 -5.53 -0.38
C GLY A 175 20.21 -6.72 0.29
N PRO A 176 19.16 -7.26 -0.35
CA PRO A 176 18.28 -8.27 0.24
C PRO A 176 19.03 -9.51 0.76
N ASP A 177 20.08 -9.93 0.09
CA ASP A 177 20.86 -11.10 0.50
C ASP A 177 21.59 -10.89 1.83
N LYS A 178 22.18 -9.70 2.04
CA LYS A 178 22.86 -9.39 3.30
C LYS A 178 21.87 -9.28 4.45
N THR A 179 20.70 -8.70 4.22
CA THR A 179 19.66 -8.57 5.25
C THR A 179 19.08 -9.93 5.63
N LYS A 180 18.82 -10.82 4.67
CA LYS A 180 18.40 -12.21 4.93
C LYS A 180 19.46 -12.95 5.76
N THR A 181 20.73 -12.80 5.40
CA THR A 181 21.84 -13.41 6.12
C THR A 181 21.91 -12.92 7.57
N ILE A 182 21.78 -11.62 7.80
CA ILE A 182 21.75 -11.03 9.15
C ILE A 182 20.58 -11.56 9.97
N LEU A 183 19.36 -11.60 9.37
CA LEU A 183 18.17 -12.16 10.03
C LEU A 183 18.36 -13.63 10.42
N GLN A 184 18.99 -14.42 9.54
CA GLN A 184 19.32 -15.82 9.85
C GLN A 184 20.28 -15.94 11.02
N TYR A 185 21.35 -15.12 11.07
CA TYR A 185 22.28 -15.10 12.20
C TYR A 185 21.60 -14.66 13.50
N LEU A 186 20.74 -13.63 13.45
CA LEU A 186 19.97 -13.19 14.62
C LEU A 186 19.04 -14.31 15.12
N LEU A 187 18.36 -15.01 14.21
CA LEU A 187 17.51 -16.14 14.57
C LEU A 187 18.31 -17.25 15.26
N VAL A 188 19.49 -17.60 14.72
CA VAL A 188 20.38 -18.60 15.34
C VAL A 188 20.82 -18.15 16.73
N ILE A 189 21.19 -16.89 16.91
CA ILE A 189 21.57 -16.33 18.21
C ILE A 189 20.39 -16.42 19.20
N VAL A 190 19.19 -16.05 18.78
CA VAL A 190 17.99 -16.15 19.63
C VAL A 190 17.72 -17.60 20.02
N ILE A 191 17.84 -18.56 19.09
CA ILE A 191 17.67 -19.97 19.39
C ILE A 191 18.73 -20.44 20.40
N LEU A 192 20.00 -20.07 20.22
CA LEU A 192 21.07 -20.43 21.16
C LEU A 192 20.86 -19.85 22.56
N LEU A 193 20.29 -18.65 22.66
CA LEU A 193 19.97 -18.02 23.95
C LEU A 193 18.75 -18.65 24.64
N LEU A 194 17.87 -19.33 23.88
CA LEU A 194 16.69 -20.01 24.42
C LEU A 194 16.95 -21.47 24.79
N VAL A 195 18.10 -22.04 24.42
CA VAL A 195 18.48 -23.38 24.86
C VAL A 195 19.03 -23.29 26.28
N PRO A 196 18.33 -23.82 27.30
CA PRO A 196 18.86 -23.82 28.68
C PRO A 196 20.13 -24.64 28.75
N ALA A 197 21.14 -24.11 29.46
CA ALA A 197 22.39 -24.80 29.77
C ALA A 197 22.16 -25.97 30.74
#